data_c821e96f7793b142f6189503a96815e6
#
_entry.id   c821e96f7793b142f6189503a96815e6
#
_cell.length_a   1.000
_cell.length_b   1.000
_cell.length_c   1.000
_cell.angle_alpha   90.00
_cell.angle_beta   90.00
_cell.angle_gamma   90.00
#
_symmetry.space_group_name_H-M   'P 1'
#
loop_
_entity.id
_entity.type
_entity.pdbx_description
1 polymer ?
#
loop_
_entity_poly.entity_id
_entity_poly.type
_entity_poly.pdbx_seq_one_letter_code
_entity_poly.pdbx_strand_id
1 'polypeptide(L)'
;MEKIIMGIDPGTNIMGYGVISVRDTKAQMVTMGVIDLRKFEDAYLKLGHIFERVTGIIDSFLPDELAIEAPFFGKNVQSMLKLGRAQGVAIAAAIKHGVPIHEYAPMKIKMALTGNGSASKEQVAGMLQRLLKLKDEDMGQFMDATDALNR
;
A
#
# COMPACT_ATOMS: atom_id res chain seq x y z
N MET A 1 18.79 11.91 8.42
CA MET A 1 18.81 10.66 7.62
C MET A 1 17.47 10.46 6.94
N GLU A 2 17.48 10.18 5.67
CA GLU A 2 16.28 9.96 4.90
C GLU A 2 15.89 8.48 4.92
N LYS A 3 14.60 8.21 5.08
CA LYS A 3 14.06 6.85 5.03
C LYS A 3 12.94 6.81 3.98
N ILE A 4 13.02 5.86 3.07
CA ILE A 4 12.00 5.67 2.03
C ILE A 4 11.11 4.51 2.45
N ILE A 5 9.81 4.75 2.51
CA ILE A 5 8.84 3.74 2.92
C ILE A 5 7.81 3.56 1.80
N MET A 6 7.64 2.32 1.39
CA MET A 6 6.60 1.93 0.43
C MET A 6 5.44 1.32 1.18
N GLY A 7 4.23 1.77 0.87
CA GLY A 7 3.01 1.19 1.44
C GLY A 7 2.19 0.51 0.35
N ILE A 8 1.55 -0.59 0.69
CA ILE A 8 0.67 -1.33 -0.21
C ILE A 8 -0.65 -1.59 0.48
N ASP A 9 -1.74 -1.29 -0.24
CA ASP A 9 -3.09 -1.67 0.13
C ASP A 9 -3.51 -2.81 -0.80
N PRO A 10 -3.54 -4.06 -0.30
CA PRO A 10 -3.79 -5.20 -1.16
C PRO A 10 -5.21 -5.20 -1.72
N GLY A 11 -5.34 -5.63 -2.97
CA GLY A 11 -6.61 -5.77 -3.65
C GLY A 11 -6.54 -6.85 -4.69
N THR A 12 -7.69 -7.37 -5.09
CA THR A 12 -7.78 -8.43 -6.11
C THR A 12 -8.03 -7.88 -7.51
N ASN A 13 -8.55 -6.69 -7.60
CA ASN A 13 -8.81 -6.00 -8.87
C ASN A 13 -7.97 -4.74 -9.00
N ILE A 14 -7.80 -4.02 -7.91
CA ILE A 14 -6.96 -2.82 -7.86
C ILE A 14 -6.16 -2.87 -6.57
N MET A 15 -4.85 -2.78 -6.70
CA MET A 15 -3.93 -2.72 -5.56
C MET A 15 -3.36 -1.31 -5.47
N GLY A 16 -3.56 -0.65 -4.34
CA GLY A 16 -3.01 0.69 -4.12
C GLY A 16 -1.57 0.64 -3.63
N TYR A 17 -0.77 1.64 -3.99
CA TYR A 17 0.57 1.77 -3.43
C TYR A 17 0.94 3.25 -3.26
N GLY A 18 1.84 3.51 -2.34
CA GLY A 18 2.43 4.82 -2.14
C GLY A 18 3.87 4.70 -1.69
N VAL A 19 4.67 5.70 -2.03
CA VAL A 19 6.07 5.78 -1.59
C VAL A 19 6.26 7.15 -0.95
N ILE A 20 6.81 7.18 0.24
CA ILE A 20 7.09 8.41 0.95
C ILE A 20 8.54 8.48 1.36
N SER A 21 9.05 9.69 1.49
CA SER A 21 10.36 9.99 2.06
C SER A 21 10.16 10.62 3.43
N VAL A 22 10.82 10.08 4.43
CA VAL A 22 10.80 10.63 5.79
C VAL A 22 12.18 11.13 6.13
N ARG A 23 12.26 12.43 6.45
CA ARG A 23 13.49 13.05 6.91
C ARG A 23 13.20 13.74 8.23
N ASP A 24 13.88 13.28 9.28
CA ASP A 24 13.60 13.67 10.66
C ASP A 24 12.16 13.33 11.02
N THR A 25 11.30 14.31 11.30
CA THR A 25 9.89 14.07 11.59
C THR A 25 8.96 14.45 10.45
N LYS A 26 9.54 14.83 9.30
CA LYS A 26 8.75 15.29 8.15
C LYS A 26 8.67 14.20 7.08
N ALA A 27 7.45 13.95 6.63
CA ALA A 27 7.20 13.02 5.54
C ALA A 27 6.79 13.79 4.29
N GLN A 28 7.29 13.32 3.16
CA GLN A 28 6.96 13.90 1.86
C GLN A 28 6.57 12.78 0.91
N MET A 29 5.49 12.99 0.16
CA MET A 29 5.08 12.01 -0.84
C MET A 29 6.04 12.02 -2.01
N VAL A 30 6.52 10.84 -2.39
CA VAL A 30 7.35 10.65 -3.57
C VAL A 30 6.48 10.25 -4.76
N THR A 31 5.64 9.24 -4.57
CA THR A 31 4.70 8.81 -5.60
C THR A 31 3.54 8.04 -4.97
N MET A 32 2.46 7.93 -5.71
CA MET A 32 1.29 7.15 -5.33
C MET A 32 0.59 6.69 -6.60
N GLY A 33 0.01 5.51 -6.56
CA GLY A 33 -0.69 4.98 -7.72
C GLY A 33 -1.41 3.70 -7.44
N VAL A 34 -1.85 3.05 -8.50
CA VAL A 34 -2.55 1.77 -8.41
C VAL A 34 -1.94 0.77 -9.38
N ILE A 35 -2.03 -0.49 -9.01
CA ILE A 35 -1.74 -1.62 -9.88
C ILE A 35 -3.11 -2.15 -10.32
N ASP A 36 -3.44 -1.95 -11.59
CA ASP A 36 -4.73 -2.35 -12.13
C ASP A 36 -4.66 -3.79 -12.65
N LEU A 37 -5.44 -4.66 -12.03
CA LEU A 37 -5.46 -6.08 -12.34
C LEU A 37 -6.69 -6.48 -13.15
N ARG A 38 -7.60 -5.54 -13.43
CA ARG A 38 -8.90 -5.83 -14.06
C ARG A 38 -8.78 -6.35 -15.49
N LYS A 39 -7.70 -6.02 -16.18
CA LYS A 39 -7.47 -6.49 -17.55
C LYS A 39 -7.12 -7.97 -17.64
N PHE A 40 -6.81 -8.61 -16.51
CA PHE A 40 -6.45 -10.02 -16.47
C PHE A 40 -7.65 -10.84 -16.02
N GLU A 41 -8.07 -11.82 -16.82
CA GLU A 41 -9.13 -12.75 -16.43
C GLU A 41 -8.60 -13.87 -15.55
N ASP A 42 -7.38 -14.32 -15.84
CA ASP A 42 -6.73 -15.39 -15.11
C ASP A 42 -6.18 -14.88 -13.77
N ALA A 43 -6.59 -15.53 -12.68
CA ALA A 43 -6.18 -15.15 -11.33
C ALA A 43 -4.68 -15.27 -11.11
N TYR A 44 -4.02 -16.23 -11.76
CA TYR A 44 -2.58 -16.43 -11.62
C TYR A 44 -1.79 -15.39 -12.38
N LEU A 45 -2.28 -14.96 -13.54
CA LEU A 45 -1.66 -13.88 -14.30
C LEU A 45 -1.73 -12.56 -13.53
N LYS A 46 -2.79 -12.34 -12.75
CA LYS A 46 -2.87 -11.18 -11.85
C LYS A 46 -1.73 -11.19 -10.84
N LEU A 47 -1.43 -12.35 -10.26
CA LEU A 47 -0.34 -12.50 -9.29
C LEU A 47 1.02 -12.20 -9.93
N GLY A 48 1.24 -12.69 -11.14
CA GLY A 48 2.48 -12.40 -11.88
C GLY A 48 2.64 -10.90 -12.15
N HIS A 49 1.55 -10.23 -12.50
CA HIS A 49 1.57 -8.79 -12.73
C HIS A 49 1.88 -8.01 -11.45
N ILE A 50 1.31 -8.44 -10.31
CA ILE A 50 1.63 -7.83 -9.01
C ILE A 50 3.13 -7.94 -8.75
N PHE A 51 3.71 -9.12 -8.96
CA PHE A 51 5.14 -9.33 -8.73
C PHE A 51 5.98 -8.39 -9.59
N GLU A 52 5.69 -8.30 -10.88
CA GLU A 52 6.40 -7.41 -11.80
C GLU A 52 6.28 -5.94 -11.39
N ARG A 53 5.08 -5.49 -11.07
CA ARG A 53 4.84 -4.09 -10.72
C ARG A 53 5.51 -3.72 -9.41
N VAL A 54 5.37 -4.56 -8.39
CA VAL A 54 6.00 -4.31 -7.09
C VAL A 54 7.52 -4.29 -7.24
N THR A 55 8.08 -5.24 -7.98
CA THR A 55 9.51 -5.26 -8.28
C THR A 55 9.95 -3.97 -8.96
N GLY A 56 9.21 -3.52 -9.97
CA GLY A 56 9.53 -2.28 -10.68
C GLY A 56 9.50 -1.04 -9.80
N ILE A 57 8.54 -0.96 -8.90
CA ILE A 57 8.43 0.16 -7.95
C ILE A 57 9.61 0.12 -6.97
N ILE A 58 9.95 -1.06 -6.46
CA ILE A 58 11.09 -1.24 -5.57
C ILE A 58 12.39 -0.84 -6.26
N ASP A 59 12.59 -1.27 -7.49
CA ASP A 59 13.79 -0.93 -8.25
C ASP A 59 13.91 0.57 -8.54
N SER A 60 12.77 1.23 -8.76
CA SER A 60 12.75 2.65 -9.08
C SER A 60 12.97 3.55 -7.87
N PHE A 61 12.42 3.18 -6.73
CA PHE A 61 12.39 4.06 -5.56
C PHE A 61 13.29 3.59 -4.41
N LEU A 62 13.77 2.35 -4.45
CA LEU A 62 14.68 1.78 -3.46
C LEU A 62 14.20 1.98 -2.01
N PRO A 63 12.99 1.49 -1.67
CA PRO A 63 12.46 1.69 -0.33
C PRO A 63 13.27 0.93 0.72
N ASP A 64 13.35 1.51 1.90
CA ASP A 64 13.99 0.89 3.07
C ASP A 64 13.07 -0.08 3.78
N GLU A 65 11.76 0.11 3.62
CA GLU A 65 10.73 -0.73 4.24
C GLU A 65 9.51 -0.84 3.35
N LEU A 66 8.82 -1.97 3.44
CA LEU A 66 7.49 -2.15 2.86
C LEU A 66 6.48 -2.26 4.00
N ALA A 67 5.50 -1.37 3.99
CA ALA A 67 4.40 -1.37 4.94
C ALA A 67 3.16 -1.98 4.29
N ILE A 68 2.58 -2.98 4.92
CA ILE A 68 1.39 -3.63 4.42
C ILE A 68 0.32 -3.73 5.50
N GLU A 69 -0.92 -3.82 5.04
CA GLU A 69 -2.04 -4.03 5.92
C GLU A 69 -2.20 -5.52 6.21
N ALA A 70 -2.39 -5.88 7.48
CA ALA A 70 -2.61 -7.27 7.85
C ALA A 70 -3.89 -7.79 7.23
N PRO A 71 -3.95 -9.06 6.80
CA PRO A 71 -5.17 -9.64 6.26
C PRO A 71 -6.30 -9.54 7.26
N PHE A 72 -7.45 -9.20 6.75
CA PHE A 72 -8.65 -8.97 7.55
C PHE A 72 -9.55 -10.21 7.52
N PHE A 73 -10.08 -10.58 8.69
CA PHE A 73 -11.04 -11.67 8.80
C PHE A 73 -12.42 -11.19 8.34
N GLY A 74 -12.79 -11.55 7.12
CA GLY A 74 -14.08 -11.21 6.55
C GLY A 74 -15.04 -12.40 6.54
N LYS A 75 -16.28 -12.14 6.16
CA LYS A 75 -17.29 -13.19 6.04
C LYS A 75 -17.08 -14.07 4.81
N ASN A 76 -16.40 -13.57 3.79
CA ASN A 76 -16.16 -14.29 2.55
C ASN A 76 -14.76 -14.88 2.55
N VAL A 77 -14.69 -16.19 2.77
CA VAL A 77 -13.42 -16.93 2.83
C VAL A 77 -12.66 -16.86 1.52
N GLN A 78 -13.35 -16.95 0.39
CA GLN A 78 -12.69 -16.92 -0.92
C GLN A 78 -12.02 -15.57 -1.17
N SER A 79 -12.68 -14.47 -0.78
CA SER A 79 -12.09 -13.14 -0.91
C SER A 79 -10.85 -13.00 -0.03
N MET A 80 -10.89 -13.54 1.19
CA MET A 80 -9.72 -13.52 2.08
C MET A 80 -8.55 -14.28 1.49
N LEU A 81 -8.81 -15.47 0.91
CA LEU A 81 -7.76 -16.27 0.28
C LEU A 81 -7.14 -15.55 -0.92
N LYS A 82 -7.96 -14.90 -1.74
CA LYS A 82 -7.47 -14.13 -2.88
C LYS A 82 -6.61 -12.95 -2.44
N LEU A 83 -7.05 -12.21 -1.42
CA LEU A 83 -6.29 -11.10 -0.86
C LEU A 83 -4.98 -11.57 -0.26
N GLY A 84 -4.99 -12.70 0.46
CA GLY A 84 -3.80 -13.30 1.03
C GLY A 84 -2.78 -13.69 -0.03
N ARG A 85 -3.25 -14.26 -1.15
CA ARG A 85 -2.36 -14.58 -2.28
C ARG A 85 -1.72 -13.34 -2.87
N ALA A 86 -2.53 -12.31 -3.12
CA ALA A 86 -2.05 -11.05 -3.68
C ALA A 86 -1.01 -10.39 -2.76
N GLN A 87 -1.31 -10.32 -1.48
CA GLN A 87 -0.40 -9.76 -0.48
C GLN A 87 0.88 -10.59 -0.38
N GLY A 88 0.76 -11.92 -0.40
CA GLY A 88 1.92 -12.82 -0.34
C GLY A 88 2.89 -12.59 -1.49
N VAL A 89 2.38 -12.33 -2.68
CA VAL A 89 3.22 -12.03 -3.84
C VAL A 89 3.97 -10.71 -3.65
N ALA A 90 3.29 -9.68 -3.16
CA ALA A 90 3.93 -8.39 -2.87
C ALA A 90 5.03 -8.56 -1.81
N ILE A 91 4.75 -9.33 -0.76
CA ILE A 91 5.72 -9.63 0.30
C ILE A 91 6.93 -10.35 -0.30
N ALA A 92 6.70 -11.37 -1.13
CA ALA A 92 7.78 -12.14 -1.75
C ALA A 92 8.67 -11.25 -2.62
N ALA A 93 8.08 -10.35 -3.40
CA ALA A 93 8.84 -9.40 -4.21
C ALA A 93 9.75 -8.51 -3.35
N ALA A 94 9.21 -8.00 -2.23
CA ALA A 94 9.98 -7.16 -1.31
C ALA A 94 11.12 -7.93 -0.65
N ILE A 95 10.85 -9.13 -0.15
CA ILE A 95 11.85 -9.97 0.51
C ILE A 95 12.96 -10.35 -0.46
N LYS A 96 12.62 -10.66 -1.71
CA LYS A 96 13.62 -10.99 -2.74
C LYS A 96 14.62 -9.84 -2.94
N HIS A 97 14.16 -8.60 -2.78
CA HIS A 97 14.99 -7.41 -2.95
C HIS A 97 15.57 -6.88 -1.64
N GLY A 98 15.47 -7.65 -0.56
CA GLY A 98 16.05 -7.28 0.72
C GLY A 98 15.30 -6.18 1.45
N VAL A 99 14.03 -5.96 1.13
CA VAL A 99 13.20 -4.94 1.76
C VAL A 99 12.42 -5.56 2.92
N PRO A 100 12.65 -5.12 4.17
CA PRO A 100 11.92 -5.65 5.32
C PRO A 100 10.45 -5.24 5.31
N ILE A 101 9.61 -6.09 5.91
CA ILE A 101 8.16 -5.93 5.91
C ILE A 101 7.68 -5.51 7.30
N HIS A 102 6.76 -4.53 7.33
CA HIS A 102 6.02 -4.18 8.54
C HIS A 102 4.52 -4.32 8.28
N GLU A 103 3.85 -5.11 9.11
CA GLU A 103 2.45 -5.43 8.96
C GLU A 103 1.62 -4.68 10.00
N TYR A 104 0.51 -4.11 9.57
CA TYR A 104 -0.38 -3.29 10.41
C TYR A 104 -1.81 -3.80 10.34
N ALA A 105 -2.51 -3.74 11.49
CA ALA A 105 -3.88 -4.22 11.58
C ALA A 105 -4.86 -3.34 10.78
N PRO A 106 -5.71 -3.94 9.93
CA PRO A 106 -6.63 -3.17 9.08
C PRO A 106 -7.60 -2.28 9.85
N MET A 107 -8.09 -2.75 10.99
CA MET A 107 -9.05 -1.99 11.80
C MET A 107 -8.49 -0.65 12.28
N LYS A 108 -7.21 -0.61 12.62
CA LYS A 108 -6.59 0.63 13.09
C LYS A 108 -6.53 1.67 11.98
N ILE A 109 -6.35 1.22 10.75
CA ILE A 109 -6.30 2.10 9.58
C ILE A 109 -7.69 2.62 9.25
N LYS A 110 -8.69 1.74 9.23
CA LYS A 110 -10.07 2.12 8.96
C LYS A 110 -10.62 3.11 9.98
N MET A 111 -10.21 2.97 11.23
CA MET A 111 -10.64 3.90 12.30
C MET A 111 -9.93 5.24 12.22
N ALA A 112 -8.70 5.28 11.70
CA ALA A 112 -7.98 6.52 11.49
C ALA A 112 -8.54 7.30 10.30
N LEU A 113 -9.13 6.60 9.35
CA LEU A 113 -9.87 7.18 8.24
C LEU A 113 -11.32 7.36 8.68
N THR A 114 -11.91 8.46 8.39
CA THR A 114 -13.26 8.81 8.80
C THR A 114 -14.32 7.88 8.19
N GLY A 115 -14.39 6.66 8.66
CA GLY A 115 -15.52 5.77 8.41
C GLY A 115 -15.88 5.45 6.97
N ASN A 116 -15.22 5.99 5.99
CA ASN A 116 -15.59 5.80 4.59
C ASN A 116 -14.46 5.10 3.86
N GLY A 117 -14.30 3.81 4.14
CA GLY A 117 -13.23 3.01 3.58
C GLY A 117 -13.40 2.63 2.12
N SER A 118 -14.14 3.40 1.35
CA SER A 118 -14.39 3.06 -0.05
C SER A 118 -13.29 3.52 -1.00
N ALA A 119 -12.43 4.43 -0.59
CA ALA A 119 -11.38 4.93 -1.46
C ALA A 119 -10.04 4.30 -1.10
N SER A 120 -9.46 3.50 -2.00
CA SER A 120 -8.16 2.88 -1.81
C SER A 120 -7.06 3.90 -1.49
N LYS A 121 -7.15 5.10 -2.06
CA LYS A 121 -6.24 6.20 -1.78
C LYS A 121 -6.29 6.66 -0.32
N GLU A 122 -7.49 6.71 0.26
CA GLU A 122 -7.68 7.09 1.65
C GLU A 122 -7.11 6.02 2.59
N GLN A 123 -7.29 4.75 2.22
CA GLN A 123 -6.72 3.63 2.97
C GLN A 123 -5.19 3.69 2.97
N VAL A 124 -4.57 3.92 1.83
CA VAL A 124 -3.11 4.04 1.72
C VAL A 124 -2.62 5.23 2.53
N ALA A 125 -3.27 6.38 2.41
CA ALA A 125 -2.89 7.57 3.17
C ALA A 125 -3.02 7.35 4.67
N GLY A 126 -4.12 6.73 5.10
CA GLY A 126 -4.33 6.40 6.51
C GLY A 126 -3.32 5.40 7.05
N MET A 127 -3.00 4.38 6.26
CA MET A 127 -1.96 3.42 6.60
C MET A 127 -0.62 4.12 6.80
N LEU A 128 -0.23 4.97 5.85
CA LEU A 128 1.03 5.72 5.92
C LEU A 128 1.05 6.66 7.13
N GLN A 129 -0.05 7.32 7.42
CA GLN A 129 -0.17 8.17 8.60
C GLN A 129 0.09 7.40 9.89
N ARG A 130 -0.56 6.25 10.04
CA ARG A 130 -0.38 5.41 11.24
C ARG A 130 1.04 4.92 11.38
N LEU A 131 1.63 4.49 10.27
CA LEU A 131 2.99 3.96 10.24
C LEU A 131 4.03 4.98 10.65
N LEU A 132 3.85 6.21 10.23
CA LEU A 132 4.82 7.27 10.39
C LEU A 132 4.47 8.20 11.51
N LYS A 133 3.33 8.00 12.19
CA LYS A 133 2.83 8.90 13.23
C LYS A 133 2.79 10.34 12.73
N LEU A 134 2.26 10.54 11.53
CA LEU A 134 2.17 11.85 10.91
C LEU A 134 1.19 12.74 11.67
N LYS A 135 1.46 14.03 11.65
CA LYS A 135 0.53 15.03 12.18
C LYS A 135 -0.64 15.22 11.20
N ASP A 136 -1.78 15.70 11.71
CA ASP A 136 -2.99 15.90 10.91
C ASP A 136 -2.75 16.77 9.68
N GLU A 137 -1.92 17.80 9.81
CA GLU A 137 -1.59 18.69 8.70
C GLU A 137 -0.84 17.96 7.58
N ASP A 138 0.06 17.02 7.94
CA ASP A 138 0.77 16.20 6.96
C ASP A 138 -0.20 15.25 6.27
N MET A 139 -1.17 14.71 7.02
CA MET A 139 -2.21 13.87 6.47
C MET A 139 -3.05 14.61 5.43
N GLY A 140 -3.35 15.88 5.67
CA GLY A 140 -4.04 16.73 4.70
C GLY A 140 -3.30 16.79 3.37
N GLN A 141 -1.98 16.94 3.41
CA GLN A 141 -1.15 16.95 2.22
C GLN A 141 -1.21 15.62 1.45
N PHE A 142 -1.18 14.50 2.16
CA PHE A 142 -1.31 13.18 1.52
C PHE A 142 -2.65 13.02 0.84
N MET A 143 -3.72 13.41 1.49
CA MET A 143 -5.06 13.32 0.92
C MET A 143 -5.20 14.17 -0.34
N ASP A 144 -4.68 15.39 -0.31
CA ASP A 144 -4.69 16.30 -1.45
C ASP A 144 -3.87 15.72 -2.62
N ALA A 145 -2.69 15.22 -2.35
CA ALA A 145 -1.85 14.60 -3.36
C ALA A 145 -2.51 13.36 -3.97
N THR A 146 -3.17 12.55 -3.13
CA THR A 146 -3.90 11.37 -3.58
C THR A 146 -5.06 11.76 -4.50
N ASP A 147 -5.79 12.80 -4.16
CA ASP A 147 -6.89 13.30 -4.99
C ASP A 147 -6.39 13.78 -6.35
N ALA A 148 -5.27 14.47 -6.37
CA ALA A 148 -4.66 14.94 -7.62
C ALA A 148 -4.25 13.77 -8.52
N LEU A 149 -3.70 12.70 -7.95
CA LEU A 149 -3.24 11.53 -8.72
C LEU A 149 -4.38 10.66 -9.26
N ASN A 150 -5.54 10.71 -8.64
CA ASN A 150 -6.70 9.91 -9.04
C ASN A 150 -7.69 10.63 -9.95
N ARG A 151 -7.35 11.80 -10.44
CA ARG A 151 -8.16 12.54 -11.40
C ARG A 151 -7.89 12.15 -12.84
#